data_2f57b115745c93039b8b2f2879c72fbc
#
_entry.id   2f57b115745c93039b8b2f2879c72fbc
#
_cell.length_a   1.000
_cell.length_b   1.000
_cell.length_c   1.000
_cell.angle_alpha   90.00
_cell.angle_beta   90.00
_cell.angle_gamma   90.00
#
_symmetry.space_group_name_H-M   'P 1'
#
loop_
_entity.id
_entity.type
_entity.pdbx_description
1 polymer ?
#
loop_
_entity_poly.entity_id
_entity_poly.type
_entity_poly.pdbx_seq_one_letter_code
_entity_poly.pdbx_strand_id
1 'polypeptide(L)'
;NEGAVYYSYDGHYFYAEDALAAMLDDYRSDSRGASVNPDAPFYDYYQFVSHRTITNVSCQNMEDYLQNTLGITSSIDAYRDNDQDSSDDTLNRSQYYGQMPAFYQNQYEYGANALMMLALSANESAYGRSSLSFTRNNLFGHAAYDTDVEKNASRYLNIANSVYAHAKYYISGSYCSPLKTQYHGGFFGNKSAGMNVSYASDPYWGEKAASYYQRLDSQFGDADLNSYTIGIKTSTEDVPVHQYAQADSDVLYQTGTMPDYAFVILGTM
;
A
#
# COMPACT_ATOMS: atom_id res chain seq x y z
N ASN A 1 2.00 25.09 6.12
CA ASN A 1 3.10 26.01 5.75
C ASN A 1 4.38 25.19 5.64
N GLU A 2 5.14 25.40 4.58
CA GLU A 2 6.44 24.73 4.38
C GLU A 2 7.38 24.99 5.56
N GLY A 3 7.98 23.92 6.09
CA GLY A 3 8.89 23.98 7.24
C GLY A 3 8.21 24.08 8.61
N ALA A 4 6.87 24.17 8.69
CA ALA A 4 6.16 24.14 9.95
C ALA A 4 5.92 22.69 10.41
N VAL A 5 5.95 22.49 11.74
CA VAL A 5 5.63 21.20 12.36
C VAL A 5 4.16 21.19 12.77
N TYR A 6 3.51 20.07 12.52
CA TYR A 6 2.13 19.84 12.90
C TYR A 6 1.98 18.51 13.61
N TYR A 7 1.05 18.42 14.53
CA TYR A 7 0.61 17.17 15.14
C TYR A 7 -0.73 16.72 14.57
N SER A 8 -0.96 15.43 14.50
CA SER A 8 -2.25 14.85 14.18
C SER A 8 -2.39 13.52 14.93
N TYR A 9 -3.57 13.19 15.44
CA TYR A 9 -3.85 11.90 16.07
C TYR A 9 -4.62 10.94 15.15
N ASP A 10 -5.17 11.46 14.03
CA ASP A 10 -5.96 10.67 13.06
C ASP A 10 -5.42 10.72 11.64
N GLY A 11 -4.39 11.56 11.37
CA GLY A 11 -3.82 11.76 10.04
C GLY A 11 -4.65 12.65 9.12
N HIS A 12 -5.80 13.15 9.57
CA HIS A 12 -6.73 13.94 8.75
C HIS A 12 -6.84 15.40 9.20
N TYR A 13 -6.75 15.63 10.50
CA TYR A 13 -6.82 16.96 11.08
C TYR A 13 -5.49 17.30 11.78
N PHE A 14 -4.95 18.46 11.47
CA PHE A 14 -3.62 18.86 11.89
C PHE A 14 -3.68 20.03 12.87
N TYR A 15 -2.77 20.04 13.82
CA TYR A 15 -2.66 21.03 14.87
C TYR A 15 -1.25 21.63 14.86
N ALA A 16 -1.14 22.95 14.99
CA ALA A 16 0.17 23.61 15.06
C ALA A 16 1.01 23.05 16.23
N GLU A 17 2.33 23.17 16.12
CA GLU A 17 3.27 22.62 17.10
C GLU A 17 2.99 23.07 18.55
N ASP A 18 2.54 24.31 18.73
CA ASP A 18 2.19 24.91 20.02
C ASP A 18 0.76 24.59 20.50
N ALA A 19 -0.05 23.90 19.68
CA ALA A 19 -1.45 23.58 19.97
C ALA A 19 -1.68 22.16 20.49
N LEU A 20 -0.67 21.48 21.02
CA LEU A 20 -0.79 20.09 21.51
C LEU A 20 -1.89 19.92 22.57
N ALA A 21 -2.03 20.88 23.49
CA ALA A 21 -3.08 20.83 24.52
C ALA A 21 -4.49 20.93 23.90
N ALA A 22 -4.69 21.82 22.93
CA ALA A 22 -5.94 21.96 22.21
C ALA A 22 -6.28 20.71 21.40
N MET A 23 -5.27 20.05 20.79
CA MET A 23 -5.45 18.76 20.12
C MET A 23 -5.95 17.68 21.08
N LEU A 24 -5.40 17.60 22.29
CA LEU A 24 -5.83 16.63 23.30
C LEU A 24 -7.25 16.90 23.82
N ASP A 25 -7.64 18.17 23.92
CA ASP A 25 -8.99 18.56 24.33
C ASP A 25 -10.01 18.26 23.20
N ASP A 26 -9.65 18.52 21.94
CA ASP A 26 -10.44 18.11 20.77
C ASP A 26 -10.60 16.59 20.71
N TYR A 27 -9.52 15.82 20.93
CA TYR A 27 -9.58 14.36 20.99
C TYR A 27 -10.57 13.87 22.07
N ARG A 28 -10.53 14.44 23.26
CA ARG A 28 -11.41 14.05 24.38
C ARG A 28 -12.88 14.40 24.15
N SER A 29 -13.15 15.48 23.43
CA SER A 29 -14.50 15.97 23.14
C SER A 29 -15.04 15.54 21.78
N ASP A 30 -14.28 14.73 21.04
CA ASP A 30 -14.56 14.34 19.64
C ASP A 30 -14.80 15.54 18.71
N SER A 31 -14.07 16.62 18.97
CA SER A 31 -14.06 17.85 18.17
C SER A 31 -12.86 17.89 17.22
N ARG A 32 -12.90 18.78 16.27
CA ARG A 32 -11.79 19.13 15.35
C ARG A 32 -11.61 20.65 15.24
N GLY A 33 -12.32 21.39 16.09
CA GLY A 33 -12.45 22.84 16.00
C GLY A 33 -11.14 23.62 16.19
N ALA A 34 -10.19 23.05 16.94
CA ALA A 34 -8.87 23.67 17.17
C ALA A 34 -7.83 23.30 16.11
N SER A 35 -8.16 22.42 15.16
CA SER A 35 -7.26 22.06 14.04
C SER A 35 -7.08 23.23 13.07
N VAL A 36 -6.02 23.21 12.29
CA VAL A 36 -5.78 24.21 11.23
C VAL A 36 -6.63 23.96 9.98
N ASN A 37 -7.32 22.83 9.89
CA ASN A 37 -8.15 22.42 8.76
C ASN A 37 -9.50 21.80 9.21
N PRO A 38 -10.29 22.47 10.10
CA PRO A 38 -11.47 21.85 10.72
C PRO A 38 -12.58 21.50 9.71
N ASP A 39 -12.67 22.24 8.60
CA ASP A 39 -13.70 22.06 7.58
C ASP A 39 -13.21 21.23 6.37
N ALA A 40 -11.92 20.85 6.33
CA ALA A 40 -11.30 20.18 5.20
C ALA A 40 -10.31 19.12 5.67
N PRO A 41 -10.77 17.92 6.06
CA PRO A 41 -9.90 16.82 6.43
C PRO A 41 -8.96 16.48 5.28
N PHE A 42 -7.70 16.21 5.61
CA PHE A 42 -6.70 15.78 4.66
C PHE A 42 -6.78 14.26 4.45
N TYR A 43 -6.69 13.84 3.20
CA TYR A 43 -6.54 12.45 2.84
C TYR A 43 -5.34 12.32 1.91
N ASP A 44 -4.33 11.61 2.36
CA ASP A 44 -3.12 11.37 1.57
C ASP A 44 -3.45 10.54 0.33
N TYR A 45 -3.08 11.03 -0.85
CA TYR A 45 -3.40 10.37 -2.12
C TYR A 45 -2.88 8.94 -2.17
N TYR A 46 -1.62 8.73 -1.79
CA TYR A 46 -0.96 7.43 -1.88
C TYR A 46 -1.52 6.40 -0.88
N GLN A 47 -2.08 6.88 0.22
CA GLN A 47 -2.71 6.03 1.24
C GLN A 47 -4.12 5.61 0.84
N PHE A 48 -4.87 6.49 0.14
CA PHE A 48 -6.29 6.30 -0.16
C PHE A 48 -6.61 5.96 -1.60
N VAL A 49 -5.64 5.99 -2.54
CA VAL A 49 -5.85 5.50 -3.91
C VAL A 49 -5.99 3.98 -3.93
N SER A 50 -6.92 3.49 -4.74
CA SER A 50 -7.18 2.05 -4.83
C SER A 50 -6.01 1.26 -5.42
N HIS A 51 -5.69 0.13 -4.82
CA HIS A 51 -4.74 -0.86 -5.35
C HIS A 51 -5.18 -1.46 -6.71
N ARG A 52 -6.45 -1.23 -7.11
CA ARG A 52 -7.02 -1.65 -8.39
C ARG A 52 -6.77 -0.65 -9.52
N THR A 53 -6.07 0.45 -9.27
CA THR A 53 -5.64 1.41 -10.29
C THR A 53 -4.49 0.85 -11.14
N ILE A 54 -4.19 1.54 -12.23
CA ILE A 54 -3.06 1.22 -13.12
C ILE A 54 -2.00 2.31 -12.94
N THR A 55 -0.75 1.94 -12.73
CA THR A 55 0.34 2.92 -12.70
C THR A 55 0.64 3.47 -14.09
N ASN A 56 0.99 4.76 -14.16
CA ASN A 56 1.50 5.42 -15.36
C ASN A 56 3.02 5.18 -15.57
N VAL A 57 3.70 4.60 -14.59
CA VAL A 57 5.12 4.27 -14.67
C VAL A 57 5.30 3.03 -15.55
N SER A 58 6.12 3.11 -16.59
CA SER A 58 6.39 1.99 -17.48
C SER A 58 7.23 0.90 -16.81
N CYS A 59 7.11 -0.35 -17.30
CA CYS A 59 7.96 -1.45 -16.86
C CYS A 59 9.45 -1.13 -17.03
N GLN A 60 9.83 -0.50 -18.14
CA GLN A 60 11.20 -0.11 -18.40
C GLN A 60 11.73 0.93 -17.42
N ASN A 61 10.91 1.94 -17.07
CA ASN A 61 11.30 2.93 -16.06
C ASN A 61 11.54 2.29 -14.69
N MET A 62 10.73 1.30 -14.30
CA MET A 62 10.96 0.54 -13.07
C MET A 62 12.28 -0.25 -13.12
N GLU A 63 12.57 -0.93 -14.22
CA GLU A 63 13.86 -1.63 -14.39
C GLU A 63 15.04 -0.66 -14.38
N ASP A 64 14.95 0.47 -15.08
CA ASP A 64 15.99 1.49 -15.13
C ASP A 64 16.25 2.08 -13.73
N TYR A 65 15.21 2.31 -12.94
CA TYR A 65 15.33 2.75 -11.54
C TYR A 65 16.10 1.72 -10.70
N LEU A 66 15.75 0.44 -10.80
CA LEU A 66 16.46 -0.62 -10.06
C LEU A 66 17.94 -0.67 -10.43
N GLN A 67 18.27 -0.58 -11.72
CA GLN A 67 19.64 -0.68 -12.21
C GLN A 67 20.44 0.59 -11.97
N ASN A 68 19.91 1.75 -12.35
CA ASN A 68 20.66 3.00 -12.39
C ASN A 68 20.61 3.78 -11.07
N THR A 69 19.52 3.69 -10.31
CA THR A 69 19.34 4.42 -9.04
C THR A 69 19.70 3.55 -7.85
N LEU A 70 19.17 2.31 -7.80
CA LEU A 70 19.47 1.38 -6.71
C LEU A 70 20.73 0.54 -6.96
N GLY A 71 21.31 0.61 -8.16
CA GLY A 71 22.52 -0.12 -8.54
C GLY A 71 22.36 -1.64 -8.58
N ILE A 72 21.14 -2.17 -8.72
CA ILE A 72 20.87 -3.60 -8.71
C ILE A 72 21.29 -4.21 -10.06
N THR A 73 22.34 -5.02 -10.05
CA THR A 73 22.91 -5.65 -11.24
C THR A 73 22.83 -7.16 -11.27
N SER A 74 22.41 -7.80 -10.18
CA SER A 74 22.25 -9.25 -10.07
C SER A 74 21.27 -9.66 -8.99
N SER A 75 20.80 -10.90 -9.05
CA SER A 75 20.04 -11.53 -7.96
C SER A 75 20.95 -12.01 -6.82
N ILE A 76 20.36 -12.21 -5.66
CA ILE A 76 21.03 -12.88 -4.52
C ILE A 76 21.07 -14.39 -4.81
N ASP A 77 22.23 -14.99 -4.70
CA ASP A 77 22.40 -16.45 -4.76
C ASP A 77 22.29 -17.01 -3.34
N ALA A 78 21.17 -17.59 -3.01
CA ALA A 78 20.89 -18.16 -1.68
C ALA A 78 21.91 -19.24 -1.23
N TYR A 79 22.66 -19.83 -2.16
CA TYR A 79 23.65 -20.84 -1.86
C TYR A 79 25.01 -20.23 -1.45
N ARG A 80 25.31 -19.04 -1.94
CA ARG A 80 26.56 -18.32 -1.63
C ARG A 80 26.44 -17.39 -0.43
N ASP A 81 25.24 -16.94 -0.10
CA ASP A 81 24.95 -15.99 0.96
C ASP A 81 24.63 -16.66 2.32
N ASN A 82 24.93 -17.94 2.46
CA ASN A 82 24.60 -18.70 3.69
C ASN A 82 25.70 -18.60 4.76
N ASP A 83 26.68 -17.71 4.59
CA ASP A 83 27.82 -17.60 5.50
C ASP A 83 27.61 -16.59 6.64
N GLN A 84 26.46 -15.90 6.69
CA GLN A 84 26.13 -14.86 7.67
C GLN A 84 27.12 -13.67 7.68
N ASP A 85 27.98 -13.57 6.69
CA ASP A 85 28.86 -12.44 6.51
C ASP A 85 28.15 -11.34 5.69
N SER A 86 27.61 -10.35 6.40
CA SER A 86 26.98 -9.17 5.78
C SER A 86 27.94 -8.28 5.00
N SER A 87 29.24 -8.63 4.93
CA SER A 87 30.27 -7.81 4.28
C SER A 87 30.24 -7.88 2.75
N ASP A 88 29.68 -8.95 2.18
CA ASP A 88 29.46 -9.08 0.74
C ASP A 88 27.98 -8.98 0.33
N ASP A 89 27.08 -8.60 1.23
CA ASP A 89 25.77 -8.02 0.91
C ASP A 89 25.99 -6.74 0.10
N THR A 90 26.51 -6.95 -1.08
CA THR A 90 26.76 -5.86 -2.02
C THR A 90 25.42 -5.24 -2.35
N LEU A 91 25.29 -3.94 -2.12
CA LEU A 91 24.11 -3.12 -2.42
C LEU A 91 23.58 -3.30 -3.85
N ASN A 92 24.37 -3.97 -4.73
CA ASN A 92 24.03 -4.27 -6.11
C ASN A 92 23.29 -5.61 -6.32
N ARG A 93 22.98 -6.38 -5.27
CA ARG A 93 22.20 -7.62 -5.36
C ARG A 93 20.82 -7.47 -4.77
N SER A 94 19.82 -8.00 -5.45
CA SER A 94 18.45 -8.05 -4.97
C SER A 94 17.65 -9.09 -5.75
N GLN A 95 16.66 -9.68 -5.10
CA GLN A 95 15.67 -10.54 -5.75
C GLN A 95 14.73 -9.77 -6.71
N TYR A 96 14.84 -8.46 -6.79
CA TYR A 96 14.14 -7.67 -7.79
C TYR A 96 14.77 -7.75 -9.19
N TYR A 97 16.03 -8.18 -9.30
CA TYR A 97 16.72 -8.22 -10.57
C TYR A 97 15.93 -8.99 -11.64
N GLY A 98 15.56 -8.31 -12.72
CA GLY A 98 14.79 -8.88 -13.85
C GLY A 98 13.34 -9.25 -13.51
N GLN A 99 12.75 -8.73 -12.42
CA GLN A 99 11.40 -9.10 -11.98
C GLN A 99 10.31 -8.08 -12.33
N MET A 100 10.65 -6.88 -12.77
CA MET A 100 9.64 -5.86 -13.08
C MET A 100 8.59 -6.28 -14.11
N PRO A 101 8.93 -7.10 -15.15
CA PRO A 101 7.91 -7.66 -16.03
C PRO A 101 6.82 -8.46 -15.29
N ALA A 102 7.16 -9.19 -14.21
CA ALA A 102 6.18 -9.93 -13.42
C ALA A 102 5.21 -8.99 -12.68
N PHE A 103 5.72 -7.89 -12.09
CA PHE A 103 4.86 -6.89 -11.46
C PHE A 103 3.91 -6.28 -12.48
N TYR A 104 4.44 -5.88 -13.63
CA TYR A 104 3.69 -5.20 -14.66
C TYR A 104 2.64 -6.10 -15.33
N GLN A 105 2.97 -7.36 -15.62
CA GLN A 105 2.04 -8.35 -16.17
C GLN A 105 0.86 -8.58 -15.22
N ASN A 106 1.12 -8.76 -13.92
CA ASN A 106 0.08 -9.04 -12.94
C ASN A 106 -0.84 -7.84 -12.69
N GLN A 107 -0.41 -6.61 -12.97
CA GLN A 107 -1.28 -5.44 -12.98
C GLN A 107 -2.44 -5.61 -13.96
N TYR A 108 -2.15 -6.02 -15.19
CA TYR A 108 -3.19 -6.21 -16.22
C TYR A 108 -3.99 -7.49 -16.03
N GLU A 109 -3.36 -8.55 -15.56
CA GLU A 109 -4.01 -9.86 -15.44
C GLU A 109 -4.94 -9.93 -14.22
N TYR A 110 -4.53 -9.31 -13.09
CA TYR A 110 -5.28 -9.40 -11.83
C TYR A 110 -5.75 -8.04 -11.29
N GLY A 111 -5.48 -6.95 -11.99
CA GLY A 111 -5.85 -5.61 -11.56
C GLY A 111 -5.22 -5.24 -10.21
N ALA A 112 -3.92 -5.43 -10.08
CA ALA A 112 -3.15 -5.02 -8.91
C ALA A 112 -2.05 -4.05 -9.36
N ASN A 113 -2.13 -2.78 -8.95
CA ASN A 113 -1.21 -1.73 -9.38
C ASN A 113 0.25 -2.13 -9.16
N ALA A 114 1.05 -2.13 -10.24
CA ALA A 114 2.42 -2.64 -10.23
C ALA A 114 3.35 -1.83 -9.33
N LEU A 115 3.22 -0.49 -9.31
CA LEU A 115 4.04 0.38 -8.48
C LEU A 115 3.66 0.26 -7.00
N MET A 116 2.37 0.10 -6.68
CA MET A 116 1.93 -0.17 -5.31
C MET A 116 2.41 -1.55 -4.81
N MET A 117 2.36 -2.59 -5.66
CA MET A 117 2.93 -3.90 -5.32
C MET A 117 4.44 -3.80 -5.08
N LEU A 118 5.17 -3.04 -5.92
CA LEU A 118 6.60 -2.83 -5.73
C LEU A 118 6.87 -2.09 -4.42
N ALA A 119 6.12 -1.03 -4.11
CA ALA A 119 6.22 -0.26 -2.88
C ALA A 119 6.01 -1.13 -1.63
N LEU A 120 4.93 -1.93 -1.65
CA LEU A 120 4.63 -2.84 -0.55
C LEU A 120 5.72 -3.89 -0.38
N SER A 121 6.16 -4.52 -1.48
CA SER A 121 7.25 -5.50 -1.40
C SER A 121 8.58 -4.88 -0.96
N ALA A 122 8.84 -3.61 -1.29
CA ALA A 122 10.03 -2.89 -0.82
C ALA A 122 10.01 -2.70 0.70
N ASN A 123 8.84 -2.37 1.27
CA ASN A 123 8.63 -2.30 2.73
C ASN A 123 8.83 -3.66 3.39
N GLU A 124 8.21 -4.72 2.84
CA GLU A 124 8.18 -6.06 3.45
C GLU A 124 9.49 -6.84 3.29
N SER A 125 10.27 -6.58 2.24
CA SER A 125 11.46 -7.36 1.90
C SER A 125 12.77 -6.59 1.91
N ALA A 126 12.79 -5.35 2.43
CA ALA A 126 13.96 -4.48 2.34
C ALA A 126 14.51 -4.38 0.90
N TYR A 127 13.62 -4.07 -0.05
CA TYR A 127 13.95 -4.04 -1.49
C TYR A 127 14.45 -5.39 -2.05
N GLY A 128 13.81 -6.50 -1.64
CA GLY A 128 14.17 -7.84 -2.11
C GLY A 128 15.46 -8.40 -1.51
N ARG A 129 15.91 -7.88 -0.36
CA ARG A 129 17.15 -8.27 0.32
C ARG A 129 16.94 -8.99 1.66
N SER A 130 15.69 -9.19 2.09
CA SER A 130 15.40 -9.94 3.31
C SER A 130 15.70 -11.43 3.14
N SER A 131 16.02 -12.13 4.24
CA SER A 131 16.26 -13.58 4.22
C SER A 131 15.08 -14.34 3.59
N LEU A 132 13.83 -13.94 3.84
CA LEU A 132 12.64 -14.55 3.22
C LEU A 132 12.61 -14.37 1.71
N SER A 133 13.09 -13.24 1.19
CA SER A 133 13.09 -12.98 -0.24
C SER A 133 14.02 -13.92 -1.00
N PHE A 134 15.20 -14.22 -0.48
CA PHE A 134 16.17 -15.12 -1.16
C PHE A 134 16.07 -16.59 -0.73
N THR A 135 15.70 -16.91 0.52
CA THR A 135 15.58 -18.31 0.96
C THR A 135 14.26 -18.96 0.55
N ARG A 136 13.20 -18.14 0.39
CA ARG A 136 11.82 -18.59 0.13
C ARG A 136 11.17 -17.98 -1.11
N ASN A 137 11.85 -17.11 -1.82
CA ASN A 137 11.29 -16.30 -2.91
C ASN A 137 10.03 -15.53 -2.50
N ASN A 138 9.97 -15.07 -1.24
CA ASN A 138 8.81 -14.43 -0.64
C ASN A 138 9.08 -12.93 -0.44
N LEU A 139 8.60 -12.10 -1.37
CA LEU A 139 8.78 -10.64 -1.35
C LEU A 139 7.82 -9.91 -0.40
N PHE A 140 6.72 -10.55 0.00
CA PHE A 140 5.61 -9.87 0.68
C PHE A 140 5.38 -10.37 2.11
N GLY A 141 6.28 -11.17 2.66
CA GLY A 141 6.12 -11.72 3.99
C GLY A 141 4.91 -12.65 4.16
N HIS A 142 4.39 -13.24 3.08
CA HIS A 142 3.19 -14.05 3.14
C HIS A 142 3.33 -15.20 4.15
N ALA A 143 2.31 -15.33 5.04
CA ALA A 143 2.25 -16.31 6.12
C ALA A 143 3.45 -16.27 7.10
N ALA A 144 4.17 -15.15 7.16
CA ALA A 144 5.20 -14.89 8.16
C ALA A 144 4.50 -14.43 9.44
N TYR A 145 4.13 -15.38 10.31
CA TYR A 145 3.53 -15.07 11.62
C TYR A 145 4.62 -14.72 12.62
N ASP A 146 4.32 -13.86 13.60
CA ASP A 146 5.25 -13.35 14.63
C ASP A 146 5.94 -14.45 15.45
N THR A 147 5.36 -15.65 15.48
CA THR A 147 5.95 -16.82 16.10
C THR A 147 6.61 -17.70 15.03
N ASP A 148 7.94 -17.67 14.95
CA ASP A 148 8.75 -18.51 14.05
C ASP A 148 8.54 -18.19 12.55
N VAL A 149 8.85 -16.93 12.18
CA VAL A 149 8.72 -16.36 10.83
C VAL A 149 9.38 -17.23 9.75
N GLU A 150 10.59 -17.74 10.02
CA GLU A 150 11.32 -18.56 9.04
C GLU A 150 10.66 -19.91 8.78
N LYS A 151 9.96 -20.48 9.74
CA LYS A 151 9.34 -21.79 9.61
C LYS A 151 7.98 -21.74 8.94
N ASN A 152 7.21 -20.69 9.19
CA ASN A 152 5.82 -20.58 8.76
C ASN A 152 5.66 -19.84 7.43
N ALA A 153 6.61 -18.97 7.04
CA ALA A 153 6.49 -18.17 5.82
C ALA A 153 6.32 -19.04 4.55
N SER A 154 5.46 -18.59 3.66
CA SER A 154 5.23 -19.24 2.37
C SER A 154 6.52 -19.31 1.53
N ARG A 155 6.72 -20.46 0.87
CA ARG A 155 7.81 -20.66 -0.09
C ARG A 155 7.24 -20.67 -1.51
N TYR A 156 7.87 -19.93 -2.41
CA TYR A 156 7.50 -19.88 -3.83
C TYR A 156 8.59 -20.54 -4.69
N LEU A 157 8.21 -20.99 -5.89
CA LEU A 157 9.13 -21.61 -6.85
C LEU A 157 10.18 -20.59 -7.33
N ASN A 158 9.77 -19.37 -7.54
CA ASN A 158 10.60 -18.22 -7.90
C ASN A 158 9.93 -16.91 -7.47
N ILE A 159 10.59 -15.79 -7.66
CA ILE A 159 10.09 -14.46 -7.30
C ILE A 159 8.81 -14.10 -8.06
N ALA A 160 8.75 -14.38 -9.37
CA ALA A 160 7.56 -14.09 -10.17
C ALA A 160 6.30 -14.79 -9.63
N ASN A 161 6.46 -16.01 -9.06
CA ASN A 161 5.35 -16.72 -8.40
C ASN A 161 4.89 -16.04 -7.11
N SER A 162 5.78 -15.38 -6.37
CA SER A 162 5.37 -14.61 -5.19
C SER A 162 4.60 -13.35 -5.58
N VAL A 163 5.02 -12.66 -6.66
CA VAL A 163 4.31 -11.51 -7.24
C VAL A 163 2.93 -11.94 -7.75
N TYR A 164 2.86 -13.03 -8.53
CA TYR A 164 1.61 -13.62 -8.99
C TYR A 164 0.67 -13.96 -7.83
N ALA A 165 1.18 -14.64 -6.80
CA ALA A 165 0.37 -15.01 -5.64
C ALA A 165 -0.16 -13.77 -4.91
N HIS A 166 0.69 -12.75 -4.74
CA HIS A 166 0.27 -11.47 -4.14
C HIS A 166 -0.85 -10.83 -4.94
N ALA A 167 -0.67 -10.61 -6.24
CA ALA A 167 -1.66 -9.97 -7.09
C ALA A 167 -2.99 -10.76 -7.12
N LYS A 168 -2.92 -12.07 -7.34
CA LYS A 168 -4.11 -12.91 -7.54
C LYS A 168 -4.85 -13.24 -6.26
N TYR A 169 -4.15 -13.76 -5.26
CA TYR A 169 -4.79 -14.33 -4.08
C TYR A 169 -4.94 -13.32 -2.95
N TYR A 170 -3.95 -12.44 -2.75
CA TYR A 170 -4.00 -11.45 -1.67
C TYR A 170 -4.72 -10.18 -2.11
N ILE A 171 -4.28 -9.53 -3.19
CA ILE A 171 -4.91 -8.29 -3.63
C ILE A 171 -6.27 -8.58 -4.25
N SER A 172 -6.30 -9.20 -5.44
CA SER A 172 -7.53 -9.36 -6.22
C SER A 172 -8.54 -10.30 -5.54
N GLY A 173 -8.06 -11.40 -4.97
CA GLY A 173 -8.89 -12.47 -4.40
C GLY A 173 -9.26 -12.29 -2.93
N SER A 174 -8.68 -11.33 -2.22
CA SER A 174 -8.90 -11.13 -0.79
C SER A 174 -9.11 -9.67 -0.43
N TYR A 175 -8.03 -8.90 -0.22
CA TYR A 175 -8.10 -7.53 0.33
C TYR A 175 -8.84 -6.52 -0.55
N CYS A 176 -8.90 -6.73 -1.85
CA CYS A 176 -9.67 -5.91 -2.80
C CYS A 176 -10.93 -6.61 -3.33
N SER A 177 -11.40 -7.66 -2.68
CA SER A 177 -12.62 -8.37 -3.05
C SER A 177 -13.74 -8.14 -2.02
N PRO A 178 -14.82 -7.41 -2.36
CA PRO A 178 -15.92 -7.13 -1.44
C PRO A 178 -16.62 -8.37 -0.88
N LEU A 179 -16.39 -9.55 -1.49
CA LEU A 179 -16.96 -10.82 -1.06
C LEU A 179 -16.15 -11.52 0.04
N LYS A 180 -15.07 -10.89 0.51
CA LYS A 180 -14.16 -11.48 1.51
C LYS A 180 -14.18 -10.71 2.82
N THR A 181 -14.01 -11.43 3.91
CA THR A 181 -14.00 -10.86 5.27
C THR A 181 -12.79 -9.94 5.52
N GLN A 182 -11.71 -10.09 4.74
CA GLN A 182 -10.53 -9.22 4.80
C GLN A 182 -10.73 -7.87 4.11
N TYR A 183 -11.82 -7.72 3.36
CA TYR A 183 -12.09 -6.49 2.62
C TYR A 183 -12.62 -5.39 3.53
N HIS A 184 -11.93 -4.29 3.57
CA HIS A 184 -12.30 -3.05 4.26
C HIS A 184 -12.05 -1.82 3.37
N GLY A 185 -12.00 -2.04 2.04
CA GLY A 185 -11.59 -1.06 1.03
C GLY A 185 -10.27 -1.45 0.37
N GLY A 186 -10.17 -1.26 -0.94
CA GLY A 186 -9.04 -1.72 -1.75
C GLY A 186 -7.86 -0.73 -1.81
N PHE A 187 -7.54 -0.03 -0.75
CA PHE A 187 -6.46 0.96 -0.59
C PHE A 187 -5.66 0.64 0.67
N PHE A 188 -4.47 1.22 0.85
CA PHE A 188 -3.65 0.93 2.04
C PHE A 188 -4.37 1.28 3.33
N GLY A 189 -4.92 2.49 3.41
CA GLY A 189 -5.77 2.93 4.50
C GLY A 189 -5.08 3.05 5.85
N ASN A 190 -5.90 2.91 6.89
CA ASN A 190 -5.52 2.96 8.30
C ASN A 190 -6.29 1.91 9.11
N LYS A 191 -6.42 2.04 10.42
CA LYS A 191 -7.23 1.09 11.22
C LYS A 191 -8.74 1.29 11.12
N SER A 192 -9.21 2.40 10.51
CA SER A 192 -10.64 2.66 10.29
C SER A 192 -11.14 2.04 8.99
N ALA A 193 -10.36 2.11 7.90
CA ALA A 193 -10.71 1.57 6.59
C ALA A 193 -9.46 1.23 5.76
N GLY A 194 -9.64 0.39 4.74
CA GLY A 194 -8.58 -0.07 3.86
C GLY A 194 -7.93 -1.38 4.30
N MET A 195 -6.88 -1.76 3.62
CA MET A 195 -6.19 -3.04 3.84
C MET A 195 -5.59 -3.15 5.25
N ASN A 196 -5.12 -2.02 5.84
CA ASN A 196 -4.49 -2.03 7.16
C ASN A 196 -5.42 -2.53 8.28
N VAL A 197 -6.73 -2.50 8.10
CA VAL A 197 -7.67 -3.06 9.08
C VAL A 197 -7.35 -4.54 9.37
N SER A 198 -7.02 -5.31 8.34
CA SER A 198 -6.83 -6.76 8.44
C SER A 198 -5.44 -7.26 7.99
N TYR A 199 -4.62 -6.44 7.31
CA TYR A 199 -3.36 -6.88 6.71
C TYR A 199 -2.24 -7.01 7.73
N ALA A 200 -2.09 -6.06 8.62
CA ALA A 200 -1.01 -6.01 9.61
C ALA A 200 -1.52 -5.61 11.00
N SER A 201 -0.84 -6.05 12.05
CA SER A 201 -1.08 -5.61 13.44
C SER A 201 -0.60 -4.17 13.67
N ASP A 202 0.41 -3.72 12.95
CA ASP A 202 0.95 -2.36 13.01
C ASP A 202 -0.14 -1.34 12.64
N PRO A 203 -0.50 -0.41 13.54
CA PRO A 203 -1.53 0.59 13.26
C PRO A 203 -1.13 1.58 12.16
N TYR A 204 0.16 1.76 11.90
CA TYR A 204 0.73 2.69 10.92
C TYR A 204 1.22 1.98 9.65
N TRP A 205 0.85 0.73 9.43
CA TRP A 205 1.28 -0.02 8.25
C TRP A 205 0.85 0.64 6.94
N GLY A 206 -0.40 1.14 6.88
CA GLY A 206 -0.94 1.80 5.70
C GLY A 206 -0.16 3.05 5.31
N GLU A 207 0.16 3.91 6.29
CA GLU A 207 0.97 5.12 6.11
C GLU A 207 2.40 4.77 5.68
N LYS A 208 3.00 3.73 6.26
CA LYS A 208 4.33 3.26 5.86
C LYS A 208 4.33 2.78 4.42
N ALA A 209 3.37 1.93 4.03
CA ALA A 209 3.22 1.45 2.66
C ALA A 209 3.01 2.60 1.67
N ALA A 210 2.14 3.57 2.01
CA ALA A 210 1.92 4.78 1.23
C ALA A 210 3.20 5.61 1.08
N SER A 211 4.00 5.74 2.13
CA SER A 211 5.27 6.46 2.08
C SER A 211 6.30 5.82 1.14
N TYR A 212 6.31 4.50 1.01
CA TYR A 212 7.12 3.81 0.02
C TYR A 212 6.60 4.06 -1.40
N TYR A 213 5.27 4.04 -1.59
CA TYR A 213 4.66 4.34 -2.89
C TYR A 213 4.99 5.77 -3.32
N GLN A 214 4.78 6.75 -2.46
CA GLN A 214 5.14 8.15 -2.73
C GLN A 214 6.61 8.32 -3.11
N ARG A 215 7.53 7.73 -2.32
CA ARG A 215 8.97 7.83 -2.60
C ARG A 215 9.36 7.20 -3.93
N LEU A 216 8.72 6.10 -4.30
CA LEU A 216 8.95 5.47 -5.61
C LEU A 216 8.38 6.34 -6.73
N ASP A 217 7.14 6.82 -6.61
CA ASP A 217 6.50 7.64 -7.63
C ASP A 217 7.27 8.95 -7.87
N SER A 218 7.81 9.56 -6.81
CA SER A 218 8.66 10.76 -6.91
C SER A 218 9.92 10.54 -7.76
N GLN A 219 10.45 9.32 -7.83
CA GLN A 219 11.57 8.99 -8.73
C GLN A 219 11.15 9.01 -10.20
N PHE A 220 9.86 8.94 -10.47
CA PHE A 220 9.27 8.94 -11.81
C PHE A 220 8.55 10.26 -12.12
N GLY A 221 8.81 11.32 -11.34
CA GLY A 221 8.22 12.65 -11.54
C GLY A 221 6.76 12.73 -11.13
N ASP A 222 6.37 12.00 -10.08
CA ASP A 222 5.01 11.95 -9.53
C ASP A 222 3.97 11.52 -10.58
N ALA A 223 4.33 10.50 -11.38
CA ALA A 223 3.54 10.04 -12.52
C ALA A 223 2.15 9.50 -12.14
N ASP A 224 2.02 8.94 -10.94
CA ASP A 224 0.76 8.42 -10.42
C ASP A 224 0.01 9.42 -9.54
N LEU A 225 0.69 10.44 -8.99
CA LEU A 225 0.09 11.43 -8.11
C LEU A 225 -1.11 12.14 -8.78
N ASN A 226 -2.27 12.06 -8.13
CA ASN A 226 -3.52 12.67 -8.63
C ASN A 226 -3.96 12.20 -10.04
N SER A 227 -3.44 11.07 -10.54
CA SER A 227 -3.87 10.50 -11.82
C SER A 227 -5.31 9.97 -11.77
N TYR A 228 -5.84 9.74 -10.57
CA TYR A 228 -7.23 9.40 -10.31
C TYR A 228 -7.86 10.38 -9.32
N THR A 229 -9.14 10.65 -9.48
CA THR A 229 -9.93 11.37 -8.49
C THR A 229 -10.39 10.41 -7.40
N ILE A 230 -10.13 10.76 -6.13
CA ILE A 230 -10.55 9.96 -4.98
C ILE A 230 -11.77 10.60 -4.34
N GLY A 231 -12.82 9.81 -4.12
CA GLY A 231 -13.95 10.17 -3.29
C GLY A 231 -13.87 9.47 -1.95
N ILE A 232 -14.17 10.18 -0.86
CA ILE A 232 -14.15 9.63 0.50
C ILE A 232 -15.56 9.63 1.08
N LYS A 233 -16.00 8.48 1.57
CA LYS A 233 -17.18 8.38 2.42
C LYS A 233 -16.76 8.63 3.88
N THR A 234 -17.12 9.78 4.43
CA THR A 234 -16.78 10.16 5.81
C THR A 234 -17.83 9.74 6.83
N SER A 235 -19.04 9.37 6.38
CA SER A 235 -20.12 8.94 7.26
C SER A 235 -19.96 7.49 7.72
N THR A 236 -20.60 7.15 8.83
CA THR A 236 -20.73 5.76 9.33
C THR A 236 -21.96 5.06 8.77
N GLU A 237 -22.65 5.62 7.79
CA GLU A 237 -23.78 4.98 7.15
C GLU A 237 -23.32 3.82 6.27
N ASP A 238 -24.11 2.75 6.24
CA ASP A 238 -23.92 1.63 5.31
C ASP A 238 -24.53 1.99 3.96
N VAL A 239 -23.68 2.23 2.96
CA VAL A 239 -24.09 2.73 1.65
C VAL A 239 -24.02 1.58 0.62
N PRO A 240 -25.10 1.32 -0.13
CA PRO A 240 -25.08 0.32 -1.19
C PRO A 240 -24.23 0.78 -2.38
N VAL A 241 -23.39 -0.12 -2.88
CA VAL A 241 -22.66 0.06 -4.13
C VAL A 241 -23.37 -0.69 -5.23
N HIS A 242 -23.90 0.04 -6.19
CA HIS A 242 -24.69 -0.47 -7.29
C HIS A 242 -23.86 -0.86 -8.51
N GLN A 243 -24.37 -1.80 -9.31
CA GLN A 243 -23.73 -2.23 -10.56
C GLN A 243 -23.64 -1.10 -11.60
N TYR A 244 -24.64 -0.25 -11.64
CA TYR A 244 -24.70 0.93 -12.50
C TYR A 244 -25.01 2.17 -11.64
N ALA A 245 -24.75 3.36 -12.16
CA ALA A 245 -25.05 4.63 -11.49
C ALA A 245 -26.57 4.93 -11.52
N GLN A 246 -27.38 3.98 -11.08
CA GLN A 246 -28.84 3.99 -11.00
C GLN A 246 -29.28 3.30 -9.72
N ALA A 247 -30.14 3.96 -8.95
CA ALA A 247 -30.59 3.49 -7.63
C ALA A 247 -31.40 2.18 -7.67
N ASP A 248 -31.97 1.83 -8.80
CA ASP A 248 -32.75 0.60 -9.02
C ASP A 248 -31.94 -0.55 -9.64
N SER A 249 -30.64 -0.34 -9.90
CA SER A 249 -29.76 -1.41 -10.36
C SER A 249 -29.33 -2.33 -9.20
N ASP A 250 -28.81 -3.52 -9.55
CA ASP A 250 -28.41 -4.52 -8.57
C ASP A 250 -27.33 -3.97 -7.61
N VAL A 251 -27.49 -4.26 -6.33
CA VAL A 251 -26.49 -3.95 -5.31
C VAL A 251 -25.39 -5.01 -5.35
N LEU A 252 -24.17 -4.61 -5.62
CA LEU A 252 -23.00 -5.49 -5.65
C LEU A 252 -22.49 -5.82 -4.25
N TYR A 253 -22.42 -4.80 -3.38
CA TYR A 253 -22.01 -4.93 -1.99
C TYR A 253 -22.40 -3.68 -1.20
N GLN A 254 -22.19 -3.74 0.12
CA GLN A 254 -22.39 -2.64 1.05
C GLN A 254 -21.04 -2.13 1.55
N THR A 255 -20.89 -0.82 1.76
CA THR A 255 -19.64 -0.23 2.27
C THR A 255 -19.40 -0.55 3.75
N GLY A 256 -20.42 -1.01 4.46
CA GLY A 256 -20.39 -1.11 5.91
C GLY A 256 -20.39 0.25 6.59
N THR A 257 -20.22 0.24 7.90
CA THR A 257 -20.25 1.43 8.75
C THR A 257 -18.87 2.11 8.89
N MET A 258 -17.90 1.73 8.08
CA MET A 258 -16.55 2.30 8.12
C MET A 258 -16.56 3.73 7.60
N PRO A 259 -16.10 4.72 8.39
CA PRO A 259 -15.72 6.01 7.87
C PRO A 259 -14.41 5.90 7.06
N ASP A 260 -14.07 6.94 6.32
CA ASP A 260 -12.84 7.05 5.52
C ASP A 260 -12.73 6.01 4.38
N TYR A 261 -13.87 5.46 3.96
CA TYR A 261 -13.91 4.51 2.86
C TYR A 261 -13.70 5.25 1.52
N ALA A 262 -12.61 4.89 0.83
CA ALA A 262 -12.18 5.57 -0.40
C ALA A 262 -12.67 4.83 -1.66
N PHE A 263 -13.01 5.63 -2.68
CA PHE A 263 -13.38 5.19 -4.03
C PHE A 263 -12.52 5.90 -5.06
N VAL A 264 -12.28 5.24 -6.19
CA VAL A 264 -11.81 5.93 -7.40
C VAL A 264 -13.02 6.38 -8.21
N ILE A 265 -13.11 7.67 -8.50
CA ILE A 265 -14.16 8.26 -9.31
C ILE A 265 -13.70 8.23 -10.78
N LEU A 266 -14.33 7.39 -11.59
CA LEU A 266 -14.03 7.26 -13.03
C LEU A 266 -14.88 8.20 -13.89
N GLY A 267 -15.94 8.74 -13.35
CA GLY A 267 -16.84 9.69 -14.02
C GLY A 267 -17.99 10.08 -13.11
N THR A 268 -18.63 11.20 -13.44
CA THR A 268 -19.89 11.68 -12.81
C THR A 268 -20.97 11.72 -13.87
N MET A 269 -22.20 11.39 -13.48
CA MET A 269 -23.38 11.55 -14.34
C MET A 269 -24.10 12.87 -14.05
#